data_c2007902741566845a9900b2ac4aa74e
#
_entry.id   c2007902741566845a9900b2ac4aa74e
#
_cell.length_a   1.000
_cell.length_b   1.000
_cell.length_c   1.000
_cell.angle_alpha   90.00
_cell.angle_beta   90.00
_cell.angle_gamma   90.00
#
_symmetry.space_group_name_H-M   'P 1'
#
loop_
_entity.id
_entity.type
_entity.pdbx_description
1 polymer ?
#
loop_
_entity_poly.entity_id
_entity_poly.type
_entity_poly.pdbx_seq_one_letter_code
_entity_poly.pdbx_strand_id
1 'polypeptide(L)'
;MATRLALTVGDPAGIGPEVILKALARTDRPSAEMIVYGPASVLRERATRFGLRPIESLGTRVVDVPARGPVPPGVTSPAAGHAAADAVLRAARDALAGEVDALVTAPLNKESLAAAGHHWPGHTEMLAEVAGVSDVAMLFVGGALRVALVTIHRSLRSVPDAITSAEVERVARLLHRELPGLGAAS
;
A
#
# COMPACT_ATOMS: atom_id res chain seq x y z
N MET A 1 9.61 17.77 -12.14
CA MET A 1 9.06 17.90 -10.77
C MET A 1 9.56 16.75 -9.93
N ALA A 2 9.68 16.89 -8.59
CA ALA A 2 10.03 15.77 -7.74
C ALA A 2 8.87 14.76 -7.70
N THR A 3 9.18 13.45 -7.72
CA THR A 3 8.16 12.40 -7.58
C THR A 3 7.51 12.47 -6.20
N ARG A 4 6.18 12.41 -6.14
CA ARG A 4 5.38 12.44 -4.90
C ARG A 4 4.88 11.03 -4.58
N LEU A 5 5.27 10.51 -3.42
CA LEU A 5 4.92 9.17 -2.96
C LEU A 5 3.96 9.23 -1.79
N ALA A 6 2.79 8.63 -1.94
CA ALA A 6 1.86 8.40 -0.83
C ALA A 6 2.29 7.16 -0.04
N LEU A 7 2.56 7.32 1.25
CA LEU A 7 2.91 6.24 2.17
C LEU A 7 1.70 5.97 3.08
N THR A 8 0.98 4.87 2.91
CA THR A 8 -0.14 4.54 3.80
C THR A 8 0.32 3.71 4.99
N VAL A 9 -0.14 4.06 6.19
CA VAL A 9 0.32 3.40 7.45
C VAL A 9 -0.10 1.93 7.56
N GLY A 10 -0.98 1.43 6.69
CA GLY A 10 -1.54 0.09 6.82
C GLY A 10 -2.36 -0.07 8.10
N ASP A 11 -2.30 -1.24 8.73
CA ASP A 11 -2.93 -1.42 10.03
C ASP A 11 -2.20 -0.60 11.11
N PRO A 12 -2.82 0.43 11.68
CA PRO A 12 -2.17 1.27 12.69
C PRO A 12 -1.93 0.56 14.03
N ALA A 13 -2.57 -0.60 14.29
CA ALA A 13 -2.26 -1.48 15.40
C ALA A 13 -1.06 -2.39 15.15
N GLY A 14 -0.65 -2.53 13.87
CA GLY A 14 0.47 -3.36 13.42
C GLY A 14 1.81 -2.61 13.39
N ILE A 15 2.72 -3.15 12.58
CA ILE A 15 4.10 -2.63 12.43
C ILE A 15 4.20 -1.44 11.48
N GLY A 16 3.16 -1.14 10.70
CA GLY A 16 3.18 -0.13 9.64
C GLY A 16 3.66 1.25 10.09
N PRO A 17 3.11 1.84 11.16
CA PRO A 17 3.57 3.12 11.68
C PRO A 17 5.05 3.16 12.03
N GLU A 18 5.56 2.10 12.68
CA GLU A 18 6.98 1.97 13.06
C GLU A 18 7.88 1.87 11.81
N VAL A 19 7.50 1.06 10.83
CA VAL A 19 8.26 0.88 9.58
C VAL A 19 8.34 2.19 8.82
N ILE A 20 7.25 2.94 8.71
CA ILE A 20 7.22 4.25 8.04
C ILE A 20 8.13 5.24 8.76
N LEU A 21 8.03 5.37 10.08
CA LEU A 21 8.87 6.28 10.86
C LEU A 21 10.36 5.96 10.69
N LYS A 22 10.73 4.67 10.73
CA LYS A 22 12.11 4.21 10.49
C LYS A 22 12.57 4.48 9.06
N ALA A 23 11.73 4.21 8.07
CA ALA A 23 12.07 4.45 6.67
C ALA A 23 12.29 5.93 6.38
N LEU A 24 11.43 6.80 6.92
CA LEU A 24 11.55 8.25 6.76
C LEU A 24 12.78 8.83 7.50
N ALA A 25 13.25 8.18 8.55
CA ALA A 25 14.44 8.59 9.29
C ALA A 25 15.76 8.21 8.58
N ARG A 26 15.73 7.36 7.56
CA ARG A 26 16.93 6.95 6.80
C ARG A 26 17.49 8.11 5.97
N THR A 27 18.82 8.14 5.85
CA THR A 27 19.53 9.14 5.02
C THR A 27 19.67 8.73 3.56
N ASP A 28 19.55 7.43 3.26
CA ASP A 28 19.68 6.83 1.93
C ASP A 28 18.31 6.59 1.24
N ARG A 29 17.27 7.30 1.70
CA ARG A 29 15.94 7.23 1.07
C ARG A 29 15.95 7.88 -0.31
N PRO A 30 15.06 7.45 -1.23
CA PRO A 30 14.91 8.07 -2.54
C PRO A 30 14.64 9.58 -2.45
N SER A 31 15.14 10.33 -3.43
CA SER A 31 14.84 11.77 -3.57
C SER A 31 13.41 11.94 -4.13
N ALA A 32 12.43 11.85 -3.24
CA ALA A 32 11.02 12.02 -3.54
C ALA A 32 10.34 12.79 -2.40
N GLU A 33 9.29 13.52 -2.73
CA GLU A 33 8.37 14.06 -1.71
C GLU A 33 7.55 12.90 -1.15
N MET A 34 7.70 12.62 0.14
CA MET A 34 6.98 11.55 0.82
C MET A 34 5.83 12.16 1.63
N ILE A 35 4.61 11.63 1.43
CA ILE A 35 3.38 12.10 2.06
C ILE A 35 2.77 10.92 2.79
N VAL A 36 2.64 10.99 4.10
CA VAL A 36 2.10 9.90 4.93
C VAL A 36 0.60 10.05 5.08
N TYR A 37 -0.13 8.97 4.84
CA TYR A 37 -1.58 8.87 5.01
C TYR A 37 -1.91 7.94 6.17
N GLY A 38 -2.59 8.45 7.18
CA GLY A 38 -3.03 7.68 8.34
C GLY A 38 -3.18 8.52 9.60
N PRO A 39 -3.52 7.89 10.74
CA PRO A 39 -3.78 8.61 11.98
C PRO A 39 -2.51 9.25 12.54
N ALA A 40 -2.41 10.57 12.48
CA ALA A 40 -1.25 11.33 13.00
C ALA A 40 -1.03 11.09 14.50
N SER A 41 -2.11 10.92 15.25
CA SER A 41 -2.04 10.59 16.69
C SER A 41 -1.32 9.27 16.97
N VAL A 42 -1.59 8.25 16.14
CA VAL A 42 -0.93 6.94 16.24
C VAL A 42 0.55 7.06 15.88
N LEU A 43 0.89 7.79 14.83
CA LEU A 43 2.30 8.00 14.45
C LEU A 43 3.10 8.67 15.59
N ARG A 44 2.54 9.68 16.24
CA ARG A 44 3.17 10.35 17.40
C ARG A 44 3.34 9.40 18.59
N GLU A 45 2.27 8.66 18.92
CA GLU A 45 2.32 7.68 20.02
C GLU A 45 3.35 6.60 19.75
N ARG A 46 3.43 6.06 18.53
CA ARG A 46 4.43 5.05 18.16
C ARG A 46 5.85 5.61 18.17
N ALA A 47 6.06 6.84 17.69
CA ALA A 47 7.36 7.50 17.79
C ALA A 47 7.83 7.59 19.23
N THR A 48 6.98 8.05 20.14
CA THR A 48 7.29 8.14 21.57
C THR A 48 7.54 6.76 22.19
N ARG A 49 6.65 5.80 21.94
CA ARG A 49 6.70 4.45 22.51
C ARG A 49 7.98 3.68 22.14
N PHE A 50 8.44 3.84 20.91
CA PHE A 50 9.60 3.12 20.39
C PHE A 50 10.89 3.96 20.36
N GLY A 51 10.88 5.16 20.95
CA GLY A 51 12.04 6.05 20.96
C GLY A 51 12.50 6.46 19.56
N LEU A 52 11.54 6.59 18.63
CA LEU A 52 11.81 7.01 17.26
C LEU A 52 11.71 8.53 17.11
N ARG A 53 12.26 9.05 16.01
CA ARG A 53 12.14 10.47 15.71
C ARG A 53 10.66 10.85 15.50
N PRO A 54 10.18 11.97 16.06
CA PRO A 54 8.83 12.47 15.84
C PRO A 54 8.58 12.70 14.35
N ILE A 55 7.37 12.38 13.88
CA ILE A 55 7.00 12.49 12.46
C ILE A 55 7.19 13.91 11.94
N GLU A 56 6.94 14.91 12.77
CA GLU A 56 7.09 16.33 12.44
C GLU A 56 8.54 16.73 12.14
N SER A 57 9.52 15.99 12.69
CA SER A 57 10.95 16.23 12.48
C SER A 57 11.52 15.52 11.25
N LEU A 58 10.72 14.74 10.53
CA LEU A 58 11.17 13.91 9.41
C LEU A 58 11.03 14.61 8.03
N GLY A 59 10.57 15.87 8.01
CA GLY A 59 10.44 16.65 6.78
C GLY A 59 9.44 16.04 5.80
N THR A 60 8.34 15.49 6.32
CA THR A 60 7.27 14.88 5.53
C THR A 60 5.92 15.52 5.86
N ARG A 61 5.02 15.55 4.89
CA ARG A 61 3.63 15.95 5.10
C ARG A 61 2.82 14.75 5.59
N VAL A 62 1.92 14.98 6.54
CA VAL A 62 0.95 13.98 6.99
C VAL A 62 -0.44 14.42 6.55
N VAL A 63 -1.12 13.57 5.80
CA VAL A 63 -2.56 13.65 5.56
C VAL A 63 -3.21 12.86 6.69
N ASP A 64 -3.69 13.58 7.69
CA ASP A 64 -4.31 12.95 8.86
C ASP A 64 -5.63 12.29 8.47
N VAL A 65 -5.70 10.98 8.67
CA VAL A 65 -6.90 10.15 8.53
C VAL A 65 -7.18 9.55 9.90
N PRO A 66 -8.01 10.22 10.73
CA PRO A 66 -8.19 9.85 12.12
C PRO A 66 -8.78 8.45 12.29
N ALA A 67 -8.30 7.70 13.27
CA ALA A 67 -8.93 6.45 13.68
C ALA A 67 -10.28 6.73 14.38
N ARG A 68 -11.27 5.86 14.15
CA ARG A 68 -12.62 5.97 14.72
C ARG A 68 -12.72 5.41 16.15
N GLY A 69 -11.61 5.47 16.89
CA GLY A 69 -11.51 4.98 18.26
C GLY A 69 -10.09 4.59 18.64
N PRO A 70 -9.89 4.01 19.83
CA PRO A 70 -8.58 3.56 20.28
C PRO A 70 -7.99 2.47 19.39
N VAL A 71 -6.68 2.57 19.12
CA VAL A 71 -5.93 1.60 18.29
C VAL A 71 -4.71 1.12 19.10
N PRO A 72 -4.92 0.28 20.12
CA PRO A 72 -3.81 -0.24 20.91
C PRO A 72 -2.93 -1.19 20.06
N PRO A 73 -1.59 -1.18 20.25
CA PRO A 73 -0.68 -2.02 19.49
C PRO A 73 -0.98 -3.51 19.64
N GLY A 74 -0.96 -4.23 18.52
CA GLY A 74 -1.15 -5.67 18.47
C GLY A 74 -2.60 -6.14 18.67
N VAL A 75 -3.56 -5.22 18.72
CA VAL A 75 -4.98 -5.56 18.93
C VAL A 75 -5.77 -5.38 17.65
N THR A 76 -6.29 -6.48 17.12
CA THR A 76 -7.25 -6.47 16.02
C THR A 76 -8.53 -5.77 16.43
N SER A 77 -8.99 -4.78 15.65
CA SER A 77 -10.20 -4.03 15.97
C SER A 77 -10.83 -3.39 14.75
N PRO A 78 -12.16 -3.11 14.78
CA PRO A 78 -12.83 -2.33 13.74
C PRO A 78 -12.20 -0.95 13.54
N ALA A 79 -11.77 -0.27 14.62
CA ALA A 79 -11.14 1.04 14.54
C ALA A 79 -9.82 1.01 13.74
N ALA A 80 -9.00 -0.04 13.95
CA ALA A 80 -7.78 -0.27 13.19
C ALA A 80 -8.08 -0.57 11.72
N GLY A 81 -9.08 -1.42 11.44
CA GLY A 81 -9.50 -1.77 10.08
C GLY A 81 -10.02 -0.58 9.30
N HIS A 82 -10.88 0.25 9.90
CA HIS A 82 -11.35 1.48 9.27
C HIS A 82 -10.21 2.44 8.98
N ALA A 83 -9.32 2.68 9.93
CA ALA A 83 -8.21 3.60 9.74
C ALA A 83 -7.25 3.14 8.63
N ALA A 84 -7.01 1.82 8.55
CA ALA A 84 -6.21 1.23 7.49
C ALA A 84 -6.86 1.40 6.10
N ALA A 85 -8.16 1.08 5.98
CA ALA A 85 -8.91 1.23 4.74
C ALA A 85 -9.00 2.70 4.32
N ASP A 86 -9.44 3.58 5.23
CA ASP A 86 -9.65 5.00 4.95
C ASP A 86 -8.33 5.67 4.46
N ALA A 87 -7.17 5.28 5.03
CA ALA A 87 -5.87 5.79 4.59
C ALA A 87 -5.52 5.37 3.16
N VAL A 88 -5.72 4.10 2.81
CA VAL A 88 -5.47 3.60 1.44
C VAL A 88 -6.44 4.23 0.44
N LEU A 89 -7.74 4.26 0.78
CA LEU A 89 -8.78 4.85 -0.07
C LEU A 89 -8.54 6.34 -0.32
N ARG A 90 -8.09 7.08 0.69
CA ARG A 90 -7.75 8.49 0.53
C ARG A 90 -6.53 8.67 -0.37
N ALA A 91 -5.46 7.94 -0.14
CA ALA A 91 -4.26 8.00 -0.96
C ALA A 91 -4.52 7.60 -2.42
N ALA A 92 -5.37 6.58 -2.64
CA ALA A 92 -5.75 6.16 -3.99
C ALA A 92 -6.55 7.24 -4.74
N ARG A 93 -7.47 7.94 -4.07
CA ARG A 93 -8.21 9.07 -4.67
C ARG A 93 -7.28 10.23 -5.01
N ASP A 94 -6.35 10.56 -4.11
CA ASP A 94 -5.35 11.60 -4.35
C ASP A 94 -4.43 11.24 -5.53
N ALA A 95 -4.11 9.95 -5.72
CA ALA A 95 -3.36 9.48 -6.90
C ALA A 95 -4.17 9.63 -8.20
N LEU A 96 -5.45 9.25 -8.19
CA LEU A 96 -6.33 9.43 -9.34
C LEU A 96 -6.55 10.90 -9.69
N ALA A 97 -6.50 11.78 -8.71
CA ALA A 97 -6.56 13.24 -8.90
C ALA A 97 -5.22 13.85 -9.35
N GLY A 98 -4.13 13.06 -9.45
CA GLY A 98 -2.81 13.55 -9.80
C GLY A 98 -2.09 14.32 -8.69
N GLU A 99 -2.54 14.20 -7.43
CA GLU A 99 -1.92 14.84 -6.27
C GLU A 99 -0.67 14.08 -5.80
N VAL A 100 -0.59 12.78 -6.09
CA VAL A 100 0.56 11.90 -5.85
C VAL A 100 0.80 11.01 -7.07
N ASP A 101 2.03 10.58 -7.27
CA ASP A 101 2.45 9.85 -8.47
C ASP A 101 2.48 8.34 -8.26
N ALA A 102 2.60 7.87 -7.00
CA ALA A 102 2.52 6.46 -6.66
C ALA A 102 2.15 6.25 -5.18
N LEU A 103 1.65 5.02 -4.88
CA LEU A 103 1.35 4.57 -3.54
C LEU A 103 2.36 3.52 -3.08
N VAL A 104 2.81 3.68 -1.83
CA VAL A 104 3.60 2.67 -1.09
C VAL A 104 2.80 2.31 0.15
N THR A 105 2.41 1.05 0.28
CA THR A 105 1.47 0.61 1.31
C THR A 105 2.20 -0.21 2.38
N ALA A 106 2.02 0.14 3.66
CA ALA A 106 2.39 -0.71 4.78
C ALA A 106 1.36 -1.85 4.95
N PRO A 107 1.71 -2.95 5.67
CA PRO A 107 0.86 -4.12 5.76
C PRO A 107 -0.53 -3.85 6.35
N LEU A 108 -1.56 -4.44 5.74
CA LEU A 108 -2.92 -4.51 6.27
C LEU A 108 -3.10 -5.74 7.16
N ASN A 109 -4.05 -5.65 8.09
CA ASN A 109 -4.55 -6.81 8.83
C ASN A 109 -5.96 -7.16 8.30
N LYS A 110 -6.10 -8.37 7.73
CA LYS A 110 -7.36 -8.82 7.13
C LYS A 110 -8.49 -8.99 8.15
N GLU A 111 -8.16 -9.42 9.36
CA GLU A 111 -9.13 -9.56 10.45
C GLU A 111 -9.65 -8.18 10.90
N SER A 112 -8.75 -7.18 11.03
CA SER A 112 -9.16 -5.80 11.33
C SER A 112 -10.06 -5.23 10.23
N LEU A 113 -9.71 -5.46 8.95
CA LEU A 113 -10.54 -5.04 7.81
C LEU A 113 -11.92 -5.70 7.85
N ALA A 114 -11.99 -7.02 8.05
CA ALA A 114 -13.24 -7.76 8.14
C ALA A 114 -14.10 -7.29 9.32
N ALA A 115 -13.48 -7.06 10.49
CA ALA A 115 -14.16 -6.51 11.66
C ALA A 115 -14.73 -5.10 11.43
N ALA A 116 -14.10 -4.32 10.53
CA ALA A 116 -14.57 -3.02 10.08
C ALA A 116 -15.63 -3.09 8.96
N GLY A 117 -16.06 -4.30 8.55
CA GLY A 117 -17.04 -4.50 7.48
C GLY A 117 -16.47 -4.41 6.07
N HIS A 118 -15.15 -4.41 5.90
CA HIS A 118 -14.49 -4.42 4.61
C HIS A 118 -14.17 -5.86 4.18
N HIS A 119 -14.46 -6.20 2.93
CA HIS A 119 -14.32 -7.57 2.41
C HIS A 119 -13.22 -7.73 1.37
N TRP A 120 -12.31 -6.75 1.22
CA TRP A 120 -11.19 -6.87 0.30
C TRP A 120 -10.16 -7.89 0.78
N PRO A 121 -9.76 -8.83 -0.09
CA PRO A 121 -8.71 -9.80 0.23
C PRO A 121 -7.34 -9.15 0.49
N GLY A 122 -7.10 -7.96 -0.09
CA GLY A 122 -5.86 -7.21 0.06
C GLY A 122 -5.87 -5.86 -0.65
N HIS A 123 -4.71 -5.25 -0.77
CA HIS A 123 -4.53 -3.95 -1.44
C HIS A 123 -4.92 -3.99 -2.92
N THR A 124 -4.60 -5.08 -3.62
CA THR A 124 -4.82 -5.19 -5.07
C THR A 124 -6.28 -5.00 -5.43
N GLU A 125 -7.17 -5.70 -4.76
CA GLU A 125 -8.61 -5.66 -5.00
C GLU A 125 -9.20 -4.31 -4.57
N MET A 126 -8.73 -3.77 -3.44
CA MET A 126 -9.13 -2.45 -2.96
C MET A 126 -8.75 -1.34 -3.95
N LEU A 127 -7.51 -1.35 -4.45
CA LEU A 127 -7.02 -0.34 -5.38
C LEU A 127 -7.67 -0.49 -6.77
N ALA A 128 -7.90 -1.71 -7.23
CA ALA A 128 -8.59 -1.99 -8.49
C ALA A 128 -10.03 -1.43 -8.47
N GLU A 129 -10.76 -1.64 -7.36
CA GLU A 129 -12.11 -1.11 -7.18
C GLU A 129 -12.13 0.43 -7.20
N VAL A 130 -11.22 1.08 -6.46
CA VAL A 130 -11.13 2.55 -6.45
C VAL A 130 -10.77 3.12 -7.81
N ALA A 131 -9.88 2.44 -8.54
CA ALA A 131 -9.47 2.85 -9.88
C ALA A 131 -10.51 2.52 -10.96
N GLY A 132 -11.55 1.74 -10.64
CA GLY A 132 -12.56 1.31 -11.60
C GLY A 132 -12.01 0.38 -12.68
N VAL A 133 -10.94 -0.40 -12.36
CA VAL A 133 -10.29 -1.32 -13.30
C VAL A 133 -10.42 -2.75 -12.82
N SER A 134 -10.62 -3.68 -13.75
CA SER A 134 -10.65 -5.12 -13.48
C SER A 134 -9.37 -5.83 -13.93
N ASP A 135 -8.62 -5.23 -14.85
CA ASP A 135 -7.41 -5.80 -15.43
C ASP A 135 -6.18 -5.37 -14.61
N VAL A 136 -5.77 -6.21 -13.69
CA VAL A 136 -4.63 -5.99 -12.80
C VAL A 136 -3.69 -7.20 -12.82
N ALA A 137 -2.41 -6.97 -12.56
CA ALA A 137 -1.42 -8.03 -12.40
C ALA A 137 -0.44 -7.68 -11.26
N MET A 138 0.07 -8.71 -10.60
CA MET A 138 1.14 -8.57 -9.62
C MET A 138 2.49 -8.69 -10.31
N LEU A 139 3.33 -7.67 -10.16
CA LEU A 139 4.68 -7.61 -10.73
C LEU A 139 5.70 -7.54 -9.60
N PHE A 140 6.65 -8.47 -9.58
CA PHE A 140 7.82 -8.40 -8.74
C PHE A 140 8.99 -7.78 -9.51
N VAL A 141 9.69 -6.84 -8.89
CA VAL A 141 10.85 -6.17 -9.45
C VAL A 141 12.02 -6.34 -8.48
N GLY A 142 13.10 -6.96 -8.94
CA GLY A 142 14.32 -7.16 -8.14
C GLY A 142 15.57 -7.15 -9.01
N GLY A 143 16.40 -6.13 -8.89
CA GLY A 143 17.56 -5.94 -9.77
C GLY A 143 17.15 -5.88 -11.23
N ALA A 144 17.74 -6.75 -12.05
CA ALA A 144 17.40 -6.87 -13.48
C ALA A 144 16.16 -7.76 -13.75
N LEU A 145 15.64 -8.46 -12.73
CA LEU A 145 14.54 -9.40 -12.91
C LEU A 145 13.19 -8.72 -12.69
N ARG A 146 12.25 -8.95 -13.60
CA ARG A 146 10.84 -8.59 -13.50
C ARG A 146 10.00 -9.84 -13.72
N VAL A 147 9.11 -10.13 -12.77
CA VAL A 147 8.28 -11.34 -12.80
C VAL A 147 6.83 -10.96 -12.59
N ALA A 148 6.01 -11.14 -13.61
CA ALA A 148 4.56 -10.99 -13.49
C ALA A 148 3.91 -12.33 -13.23
N LEU A 149 2.90 -12.34 -12.36
CA LEU A 149 2.17 -13.54 -12.03
C LEU A 149 0.92 -13.66 -12.89
N VAL A 150 0.74 -14.81 -13.52
CA VAL A 150 -0.50 -15.17 -14.23
C VAL A 150 -1.56 -15.61 -13.24
N THR A 151 -1.15 -16.30 -12.17
CA THR A 151 -2.06 -16.76 -11.10
C THR A 151 -1.57 -16.31 -9.75
N ILE A 152 -2.49 -15.87 -8.88
CA ILE A 152 -2.22 -15.45 -7.50
C ILE A 152 -3.23 -16.10 -6.54
N HIS A 153 -2.83 -16.33 -5.28
CA HIS A 153 -3.70 -16.78 -4.18
C HIS A 153 -4.47 -18.08 -4.48
N ARG A 154 -3.86 -19.02 -5.21
CA ARG A 154 -4.42 -20.35 -5.51
C ARG A 154 -3.60 -21.46 -4.86
N SER A 155 -4.24 -22.59 -4.58
CA SER A 155 -3.52 -23.80 -4.18
C SER A 155 -2.64 -24.27 -5.36
N LEU A 156 -1.43 -24.78 -5.07
CA LEU A 156 -0.52 -25.26 -6.13
C LEU A 156 -1.20 -26.31 -7.02
N ARG A 157 -2.06 -27.15 -6.46
CA ARG A 157 -2.80 -28.19 -7.19
C ARG A 157 -3.75 -27.62 -8.25
N SER A 158 -4.33 -26.44 -8.02
CA SER A 158 -5.27 -25.82 -8.95
C SER A 158 -4.61 -24.87 -9.98
N VAL A 159 -3.31 -24.67 -9.88
CA VAL A 159 -2.59 -23.77 -10.80
C VAL A 159 -2.63 -24.27 -12.26
N PRO A 160 -2.39 -25.58 -12.57
CA PRO A 160 -2.43 -26.06 -13.96
C PRO A 160 -3.75 -25.79 -14.65
N ASP A 161 -4.87 -25.94 -13.95
CA ASP A 161 -6.22 -25.71 -14.51
C ASP A 161 -6.55 -24.23 -14.68
N ALA A 162 -5.83 -23.35 -14.00
CA ALA A 162 -6.02 -21.91 -14.05
C ALA A 162 -5.13 -21.20 -15.09
N ILE A 163 -4.06 -21.85 -15.56
CA ILE A 163 -3.19 -21.33 -16.59
C ILE A 163 -3.78 -21.66 -17.95
N THR A 164 -4.31 -20.64 -18.61
CA THR A 164 -4.81 -20.74 -19.98
C THR A 164 -4.01 -19.83 -20.91
N SER A 165 -4.01 -20.11 -22.20
CA SER A 165 -3.37 -19.22 -23.18
C SER A 165 -3.93 -17.81 -23.13
N ALA A 166 -5.24 -17.68 -22.87
CA ALA A 166 -5.91 -16.39 -22.75
C ALA A 166 -5.40 -15.58 -21.56
N GLU A 167 -5.22 -16.22 -20.38
CA GLU A 167 -4.69 -15.55 -19.18
C GLU A 167 -3.22 -15.15 -19.35
N VAL A 168 -2.41 -16.01 -19.97
CA VAL A 168 -1.01 -15.67 -20.29
C VAL A 168 -0.96 -14.47 -21.24
N GLU A 169 -1.76 -14.49 -22.29
CA GLU A 169 -1.84 -13.39 -23.26
C GLU A 169 -2.34 -12.09 -22.60
N ARG A 170 -3.36 -12.16 -21.73
CA ARG A 170 -3.88 -11.00 -20.99
C ARG A 170 -2.77 -10.33 -20.17
N VAL A 171 -2.05 -11.10 -19.37
CA VAL A 171 -0.95 -10.56 -18.52
C VAL A 171 0.18 -10.02 -19.39
N ALA A 172 0.55 -10.70 -20.48
CA ALA A 172 1.58 -10.23 -21.39
C ALA A 172 1.20 -8.89 -22.06
N ARG A 173 -0.05 -8.75 -22.51
CA ARG A 173 -0.56 -7.49 -23.09
C ARG A 173 -0.61 -6.36 -22.07
N LEU A 174 -1.04 -6.65 -20.84
CA LEU A 174 -1.03 -5.67 -19.73
C LEU A 174 0.39 -5.18 -19.48
N LEU A 175 1.36 -6.08 -19.35
CA LEU A 175 2.77 -5.72 -19.16
C LEU A 175 3.32 -4.91 -20.34
N HIS A 176 3.07 -5.33 -21.56
CA HIS A 176 3.54 -4.61 -22.75
C HIS A 176 3.04 -3.15 -22.78
N ARG A 177 1.82 -2.92 -22.31
CA ARG A 177 1.24 -1.58 -22.21
C ARG A 177 1.84 -0.74 -21.10
N GLU A 178 2.06 -1.33 -19.91
CA GLU A 178 2.39 -0.59 -18.69
C GLU A 178 3.90 -0.48 -18.41
N LEU A 179 4.72 -1.46 -18.82
CA LEU A 179 6.16 -1.47 -18.54
C LEU A 179 6.93 -0.24 -19.04
N PRO A 180 6.64 0.35 -20.21
CA PRO A 180 7.31 1.58 -20.64
C PRO A 180 7.14 2.73 -19.65
N GLY A 181 5.95 2.87 -19.06
CA GLY A 181 5.66 3.86 -18.02
C GLY A 181 6.41 3.63 -16.70
N LEU A 182 6.86 2.39 -16.46
CA LEU A 182 7.65 2.01 -15.29
C LEU A 182 9.16 2.09 -15.52
N GLY A 183 9.60 2.73 -16.62
CA GLY A 183 11.02 2.90 -16.94
C GLY A 183 11.73 1.61 -17.36
N ALA A 184 10.99 0.60 -17.78
CA ALA A 184 11.55 -0.59 -18.39
C ALA A 184 11.84 -0.32 -19.87
N ALA A 185 13.06 -0.60 -20.33
CA ALA A 185 13.37 -0.68 -21.75
C ALA A 185 12.49 -1.79 -22.37
N SER A 186 11.85 -1.49 -23.49
CA SER A 186 11.11 -2.45 -24.33
C SER A 186 12.04 -3.51 -24.91
#